data_dafd067903d027b5cf3f30a79f823f05
#
_entry.id   dafd067903d027b5cf3f30a79f823f05
#
_cell.length_a   1.000
_cell.length_b   1.000
_cell.length_c   1.000
_cell.angle_alpha   90.00
_cell.angle_beta   90.00
_cell.angle_gamma   90.00
#
_symmetry.space_group_name_H-M   'P 1'
#
loop_
_entity.id
_entity.type
_entity.pdbx_description
1 polymer ?
#
loop_
_entity_poly.entity_id
_entity_poly.type
_entity_poly.pdbx_seq_one_letter_code
_entity_poly.pdbx_strand_id
1 'polypeptide(L)'
;MKFIFTFMFTVNCFLAGSAQQHHSAIKQAAMEMGNALVKKDGDRFLSYMHPSMISLAGGKTQLRLMADSAFKVVEQVGGRVSRISFGNPSPVLQFRNTLQAVISQQMLLTTLLGNAELSSSLIAISADKGKTWTFIDTNLFNVKQIKSAMPDISPELVIPKAAPPKFMLNEQ
;
A
#
# COMPACT_ATOMS: atom_id res chain seq x y z
N MET A 1 -27.29 18.56 -50.37
CA MET A 1 -27.26 17.35 -49.55
C MET A 1 -25.82 17.06 -49.18
N LYS A 2 -25.27 17.71 -48.19
CA LYS A 2 -23.93 17.51 -47.60
C LYS A 2 -23.97 18.21 -46.23
N PHE A 3 -23.53 17.56 -45.22
CA PHE A 3 -23.29 17.93 -43.80
C PHE A 3 -24.07 17.04 -42.83
N ILE A 4 -23.49 15.90 -42.48
CA ILE A 4 -23.56 15.29 -41.16
C ILE A 4 -22.44 14.22 -41.14
N PHE A 5 -21.24 14.55 -40.73
CA PHE A 5 -20.21 13.56 -40.28
C PHE A 5 -19.02 14.27 -39.65
N THR A 6 -19.19 14.92 -38.49
CA THR A 6 -18.05 15.37 -37.69
C THR A 6 -18.52 15.68 -36.27
N PHE A 7 -18.88 14.67 -35.47
CA PHE A 7 -19.04 14.88 -34.03
C PHE A 7 -19.03 13.54 -33.27
N MET A 8 -17.95 12.78 -33.36
CA MET A 8 -17.82 11.55 -32.54
C MET A 8 -16.38 11.18 -32.19
N PHE A 9 -15.54 12.14 -31.80
CA PHE A 9 -14.15 11.80 -31.45
C PHE A 9 -13.56 12.50 -30.21
N THR A 10 -14.36 13.03 -29.29
CA THR A 10 -13.83 13.81 -28.16
C THR A 10 -14.11 13.25 -26.75
N VAL A 11 -14.73 12.09 -26.58
CA VAL A 11 -15.11 11.58 -25.23
C VAL A 11 -14.07 10.66 -24.61
N ASN A 12 -13.15 10.06 -25.37
CA ASN A 12 -12.22 9.04 -24.84
C ASN A 12 -10.96 9.56 -24.12
N CYS A 13 -10.59 10.84 -24.22
CA CYS A 13 -9.37 11.38 -23.58
C CYS A 13 -9.53 11.68 -22.08
N PHE A 14 -10.74 11.91 -21.58
CA PHE A 14 -10.93 12.29 -20.18
C PHE A 14 -10.78 11.13 -19.18
N LEU A 15 -11.11 9.90 -19.56
CA LEU A 15 -11.04 8.74 -18.68
C LEU A 15 -9.60 8.24 -18.46
N ALA A 16 -8.74 8.33 -19.47
CA ALA A 16 -7.34 7.94 -19.35
C ALA A 16 -6.54 8.88 -18.44
N GLY A 17 -6.85 10.17 -18.44
CA GLY A 17 -6.20 11.16 -17.57
C GLY A 17 -6.47 10.92 -16.07
N SER A 18 -7.69 10.57 -15.72
CA SER A 18 -8.07 10.31 -14.31
C SER A 18 -7.43 9.07 -13.75
N ALA A 19 -7.34 7.99 -14.51
CA ALA A 19 -6.72 6.74 -14.10
C ALA A 19 -5.21 6.93 -13.83
N GLN A 20 -4.51 7.63 -14.73
CA GLN A 20 -3.09 7.93 -14.57
C GLN A 20 -2.81 8.82 -13.35
N GLN A 21 -3.68 9.79 -13.08
CA GLN A 21 -3.59 10.67 -11.93
C GLN A 21 -3.73 9.89 -10.62
N HIS A 22 -4.68 8.96 -10.52
CA HIS A 22 -4.86 8.13 -9.34
C HIS A 22 -3.66 7.21 -9.10
N HIS A 23 -3.12 6.57 -10.15
CA HIS A 23 -1.93 5.72 -10.04
C HIS A 23 -0.72 6.50 -9.50
N SER A 24 -0.49 7.69 -10.00
CA SER A 24 0.59 8.57 -9.52
C SER A 24 0.38 8.95 -8.04
N ALA A 25 -0.82 9.35 -7.65
CA ALA A 25 -1.15 9.73 -6.27
C ALA A 25 -1.01 8.55 -5.30
N ILE A 26 -1.48 7.35 -5.67
CA ILE A 26 -1.31 6.13 -4.85
C ILE A 26 0.17 5.84 -4.65
N LYS A 27 0.96 5.84 -5.74
CA LYS A 27 2.38 5.53 -5.68
C LYS A 27 3.15 6.53 -4.82
N GLN A 28 2.85 7.84 -4.98
CA GLN A 28 3.46 8.88 -4.17
C GLN A 28 3.12 8.70 -2.68
N ALA A 29 1.86 8.51 -2.32
CA ALA A 29 1.45 8.30 -0.93
C ALA A 29 2.10 7.03 -0.32
N ALA A 30 2.18 5.92 -1.08
CA ALA A 30 2.87 4.71 -0.66
C ALA A 30 4.38 4.96 -0.42
N MET A 31 5.05 5.69 -1.31
CA MET A 31 6.46 6.06 -1.15
C MET A 31 6.69 6.93 0.09
N GLU A 32 5.80 7.89 0.37
CA GLU A 32 5.89 8.72 1.57
C GLU A 32 5.69 7.89 2.85
N MET A 33 4.72 6.97 2.84
CA MET A 33 4.52 6.02 3.93
C MET A 33 5.77 5.13 4.15
N GLY A 34 6.32 4.56 3.09
CA GLY A 34 7.52 3.74 3.15
C GLY A 34 8.74 4.51 3.65
N ASN A 35 8.92 5.75 3.20
CA ASN A 35 9.99 6.64 3.68
C ASN A 35 9.83 6.96 5.19
N ALA A 36 8.61 7.18 5.66
CA ALA A 36 8.33 7.38 7.08
C ALA A 36 8.74 6.14 7.90
N LEU A 37 8.42 4.93 7.40
CA LEU A 37 8.81 3.68 8.04
C LEU A 37 10.33 3.50 8.11
N VAL A 38 11.05 3.72 7.01
CA VAL A 38 12.53 3.64 6.98
C VAL A 38 13.18 4.65 7.95
N LYS A 39 12.60 5.84 8.08
CA LYS A 39 13.06 6.89 9.01
C LYS A 39 12.59 6.70 10.45
N LYS A 40 11.80 5.65 10.73
CA LYS A 40 11.16 5.39 12.03
C LYS A 40 10.26 6.55 12.51
N ASP A 41 9.71 7.32 11.57
CA ASP A 41 8.72 8.35 11.84
C ASP A 41 7.33 7.69 11.97
N GLY A 42 7.05 7.20 13.17
CA GLY A 42 5.83 6.44 13.46
C GLY A 42 4.56 7.27 13.27
N ASP A 43 4.56 8.55 13.61
CA ASP A 43 3.37 9.39 13.46
C ASP A 43 3.06 9.64 11.98
N ARG A 44 4.08 9.91 11.18
CA ARG A 44 3.93 10.05 9.73
C ARG A 44 3.49 8.73 9.08
N PHE A 45 4.07 7.60 9.47
CA PHE A 45 3.65 6.28 9.00
C PHE A 45 2.18 6.00 9.32
N LEU A 46 1.76 6.21 10.57
CA LEU A 46 0.37 5.99 11.01
C LEU A 46 -0.63 6.91 10.32
N SER A 47 -0.21 8.08 9.83
CA SER A 47 -1.09 8.98 9.08
C SER A 47 -1.54 8.41 7.73
N TYR A 48 -0.80 7.44 7.18
CA TYR A 48 -1.15 6.72 5.96
C TYR A 48 -1.92 5.41 6.21
N MET A 49 -2.01 4.94 7.46
CA MET A 49 -2.75 3.72 7.77
C MET A 49 -4.26 3.97 7.74
N HIS A 50 -5.00 3.01 7.16
CA HIS A 50 -6.47 3.13 7.13
C HIS A 50 -7.06 3.13 8.55
N PRO A 51 -8.01 4.02 8.88
CA PRO A 51 -8.56 4.15 10.23
C PRO A 51 -9.10 2.85 10.83
N SER A 52 -9.75 2.00 10.02
CA SER A 52 -10.26 0.71 10.48
C SER A 52 -9.14 -0.24 10.96
N MET A 53 -7.94 -0.15 10.37
CA MET A 53 -6.79 -0.96 10.80
C MET A 53 -6.20 -0.43 12.10
N ILE A 54 -6.18 0.87 12.27
CA ILE A 54 -5.79 1.49 13.55
C ILE A 54 -6.74 1.04 14.66
N SER A 55 -8.04 1.03 14.39
CA SER A 55 -9.06 0.55 15.35
C SER A 55 -8.92 -0.94 15.64
N LEU A 56 -8.68 -1.76 14.60
CA LEU A 56 -8.47 -3.21 14.74
C LEU A 56 -7.24 -3.54 15.61
N ALA A 57 -6.19 -2.73 15.50
CA ALA A 57 -4.98 -2.87 16.32
C ALA A 57 -5.15 -2.40 17.78
N GLY A 58 -6.30 -1.83 18.15
CA GLY A 58 -6.54 -1.27 19.49
C GLY A 58 -6.13 0.20 19.63
N GLY A 59 -6.03 0.92 18.52
CA GLY A 59 -5.70 2.35 18.48
C GLY A 59 -4.28 2.67 18.02
N LYS A 60 -4.01 3.97 17.82
CA LYS A 60 -2.71 4.45 17.31
C LYS A 60 -1.54 4.03 18.21
N THR A 61 -1.70 4.15 19.53
CA THR A 61 -0.66 3.79 20.50
C THR A 61 -0.29 2.32 20.41
N GLN A 62 -1.30 1.43 20.33
CA GLN A 62 -1.05 0.00 20.24
C GLN A 62 -0.39 -0.38 18.90
N LEU A 63 -0.87 0.19 17.80
CA LEU A 63 -0.27 -0.06 16.47
C LEU A 63 1.19 0.44 16.42
N ARG A 64 1.49 1.58 17.07
CA ARG A 64 2.86 2.08 17.20
C ARG A 64 3.75 1.12 18.00
N LEU A 65 3.26 0.63 19.15
CA LEU A 65 3.99 -0.35 19.95
C LEU A 65 4.28 -1.64 19.18
N MET A 66 3.33 -2.11 18.35
CA MET A 66 3.54 -3.26 17.47
C MET A 66 4.65 -2.99 16.45
N ALA A 67 4.64 -1.83 15.80
CA ALA A 67 5.68 -1.44 14.84
C ALA A 67 7.05 -1.31 15.52
N ASP A 68 7.13 -0.63 16.66
CA ASP A 68 8.39 -0.47 17.43
C ASP A 68 8.94 -1.82 17.89
N SER A 69 8.05 -2.75 18.27
CA SER A 69 8.46 -4.11 18.65
C SER A 69 9.02 -4.89 17.47
N ALA A 70 8.42 -4.77 16.29
CA ALA A 70 8.93 -5.39 15.07
C ALA A 70 10.32 -4.84 14.69
N PHE A 71 10.53 -3.52 14.80
CA PHE A 71 11.84 -2.91 14.59
C PHE A 71 12.89 -3.42 15.59
N LYS A 72 12.54 -3.50 16.88
CA LYS A 72 13.46 -4.04 17.89
C LYS A 72 13.92 -5.46 17.60
N VAL A 73 13.01 -6.34 17.14
CA VAL A 73 13.38 -7.70 16.74
C VAL A 73 14.40 -7.69 15.59
N VAL A 74 14.20 -6.84 14.59
CA VAL A 74 15.14 -6.70 13.47
C VAL A 74 16.51 -6.17 13.97
N GLU A 75 16.51 -5.19 14.86
CA GLU A 75 17.73 -4.60 15.43
C GLU A 75 18.51 -5.57 16.30
N GLN A 76 17.83 -6.44 17.05
CA GLN A 76 18.47 -7.46 17.91
C GLN A 76 19.35 -8.43 17.11
N VAL A 77 19.04 -8.65 15.83
CA VAL A 77 19.86 -9.47 14.92
C VAL A 77 20.83 -8.63 14.07
N GLY A 78 21.10 -7.38 14.49
CA GLY A 78 21.96 -6.44 13.76
C GLY A 78 21.36 -5.99 12.44
N GLY A 79 20.03 -6.06 12.32
CA GLY A 79 19.31 -5.75 11.10
C GLY A 79 18.74 -4.33 11.07
N ARG A 80 18.37 -3.90 9.88
CA ARG A 80 17.62 -2.65 9.64
C ARG A 80 16.78 -2.77 8.38
N VAL A 81 15.68 -2.03 8.33
CA VAL A 81 14.96 -1.77 7.07
C VAL A 81 15.80 -0.79 6.27
N SER A 82 16.38 -1.24 5.17
CA SER A 82 17.27 -0.41 4.34
C SER A 82 16.55 0.24 3.17
N ARG A 83 15.50 -0.39 2.65
CA ARG A 83 14.73 0.13 1.52
C ARG A 83 13.32 -0.44 1.50
N ILE A 84 12.36 0.40 1.08
CA ILE A 84 11.02 -0.03 0.69
C ILE A 84 10.77 0.51 -0.71
N SER A 85 10.24 -0.33 -1.59
CA SER A 85 9.89 0.01 -2.97
C SER A 85 8.50 -0.47 -3.30
N PHE A 86 7.87 0.18 -4.26
CA PHE A 86 6.48 -0.08 -4.65
C PHE A 86 6.39 -0.26 -6.16
N GLY A 87 5.58 -1.23 -6.57
CA GLY A 87 5.27 -1.47 -7.98
C GLY A 87 4.30 -0.42 -8.55
N ASN A 88 3.62 -0.80 -9.60
CA ASN A 88 2.53 0.01 -10.13
C ASN A 88 1.22 -0.42 -9.46
N PRO A 89 0.32 0.52 -9.16
CA PRO A 89 -1.02 0.18 -8.66
C PRO A 89 -1.81 -0.63 -9.70
N SER A 90 -2.69 -1.50 -9.21
CA SER A 90 -3.72 -2.12 -10.05
C SER A 90 -4.68 -1.07 -10.62
N PRO A 91 -5.52 -1.41 -11.60
CA PRO A 91 -6.64 -0.55 -11.95
C PRO A 91 -7.42 -0.14 -10.71
N VAL A 92 -7.83 1.14 -10.68
CA VAL A 92 -8.63 1.68 -9.57
C VAL A 92 -10.07 1.25 -9.74
N LEU A 93 -10.62 0.59 -8.73
CA LEU A 93 -12.01 0.18 -8.67
C LEU A 93 -12.80 1.19 -7.82
N GLN A 94 -13.98 1.58 -8.30
CA GLN A 94 -14.93 2.28 -7.46
C GLN A 94 -15.88 1.26 -6.83
N PHE A 95 -15.91 1.20 -5.51
CA PHE A 95 -16.83 0.36 -4.79
C PHE A 95 -17.50 1.16 -3.67
N ARG A 96 -18.83 1.20 -3.69
CA ARG A 96 -19.63 2.08 -2.83
C ARG A 96 -19.13 3.54 -2.94
N ASN A 97 -18.71 4.12 -1.83
CA ASN A 97 -18.26 5.51 -1.76
C ASN A 97 -16.72 5.65 -1.75
N THR A 98 -15.99 4.58 -2.08
CA THR A 98 -14.52 4.58 -2.05
C THR A 98 -13.92 4.22 -3.40
N LEU A 99 -12.72 4.72 -3.66
CA LEU A 99 -11.82 4.22 -4.70
C LEU A 99 -10.84 3.25 -4.05
N GLN A 100 -10.57 2.13 -4.70
CA GLN A 100 -9.74 1.07 -4.18
C GLN A 100 -8.77 0.54 -5.24
N ALA A 101 -7.54 0.24 -4.83
CA ALA A 101 -6.54 -0.39 -5.68
C ALA A 101 -5.60 -1.24 -4.83
N VAL A 102 -4.80 -2.08 -5.47
CA VAL A 102 -3.73 -2.83 -4.81
C VAL A 102 -2.40 -2.37 -5.38
N ILE A 103 -1.41 -2.17 -4.52
CA ILE A 103 -0.03 -1.88 -4.92
C ILE A 103 0.91 -2.87 -4.23
N SER A 104 1.84 -3.47 -5.00
CA SER A 104 2.86 -4.35 -4.43
C SER A 104 3.90 -3.56 -3.67
N GLN A 105 4.39 -4.13 -2.57
CA GLN A 105 5.45 -3.59 -1.73
C GLN A 105 6.58 -4.60 -1.63
N GLN A 106 7.82 -4.13 -1.72
CA GLN A 106 9.03 -4.90 -1.43
C GLN A 106 9.83 -4.16 -0.36
N MET A 107 10.16 -4.88 0.71
CA MET A 107 10.97 -4.37 1.81
C MET A 107 12.30 -5.13 1.85
N LEU A 108 13.41 -4.40 1.85
CA LEU A 108 14.75 -4.95 2.01
C LEU A 108 15.21 -4.75 3.46
N LEU A 109 15.44 -5.86 4.14
CA LEU A 109 16.11 -5.91 5.42
C LEU A 109 17.58 -6.22 5.19
N THR A 110 18.48 -5.42 5.76
CA THR A 110 19.92 -5.69 5.78
C THR A 110 20.30 -6.14 7.18
N THR A 111 21.03 -7.24 7.30
CA THR A 111 21.52 -7.81 8.56
C THR A 111 23.03 -8.08 8.46
N LEU A 112 23.65 -8.47 9.56
CA LEU A 112 25.08 -8.89 9.58
C LEU A 112 25.33 -10.13 8.71
N LEU A 113 24.34 -11.00 8.54
CA LEU A 113 24.48 -12.27 7.80
C LEU A 113 24.12 -12.12 6.31
N GLY A 114 23.52 -11.01 5.90
CA GLY A 114 23.08 -10.79 4.53
C GLY A 114 21.80 -9.96 4.46
N ASN A 115 21.09 -10.10 3.36
CA ASN A 115 19.85 -9.37 3.10
C ASN A 115 18.65 -10.32 3.12
N ALA A 116 17.49 -9.79 3.53
CA ALA A 116 16.20 -10.46 3.38
C ALA A 116 15.24 -9.55 2.63
N GLU A 117 14.64 -10.07 1.56
CA GLU A 117 13.60 -9.38 0.80
C GLU A 117 12.23 -9.95 1.17
N LEU A 118 11.35 -9.06 1.67
CA LEU A 118 9.98 -9.37 2.00
C LEU A 118 9.05 -8.70 0.97
N SER A 119 8.10 -9.48 0.46
CA SER A 119 7.11 -8.99 -0.51
C SER A 119 5.73 -9.04 0.10
N SER A 120 4.97 -7.96 -0.05
CA SER A 120 3.58 -7.86 0.37
C SER A 120 2.75 -7.02 -0.60
N SER A 121 1.50 -6.83 -0.27
CA SER A 121 0.61 -5.93 -0.96
C SER A 121 0.00 -4.94 0.01
N LEU A 122 -0.19 -3.71 -0.47
CA LEU A 122 -1.00 -2.71 0.21
C LEU A 122 -2.33 -2.58 -0.53
N ILE A 123 -3.43 -2.53 0.22
CA ILE A 123 -4.72 -2.10 -0.32
C ILE A 123 -4.80 -0.59 -0.11
N ALA A 124 -4.83 0.15 -1.21
CA ALA A 124 -4.98 1.60 -1.22
C ALA A 124 -6.47 1.96 -1.26
N ILE A 125 -6.90 2.85 -0.37
CA ILE A 125 -8.30 3.28 -0.23
C ILE A 125 -8.36 4.79 -0.15
N SER A 126 -9.28 5.37 -0.94
CA SER A 126 -9.62 6.79 -0.89
C SER A 126 -11.12 6.95 -0.70
N ALA A 127 -11.53 7.75 0.29
CA ALA A 127 -12.92 8.12 0.56
C ALA A 127 -13.29 9.51 0.02
N ASP A 128 -12.35 10.21 -0.62
CA ASP A 128 -12.48 11.60 -1.05
C ASP A 128 -12.21 11.78 -2.56
N LYS A 129 -12.58 10.78 -3.36
CA LYS A 129 -12.45 10.77 -4.82
C LYS A 129 -10.99 10.83 -5.31
N GLY A 130 -10.07 10.20 -4.57
CA GLY A 130 -8.66 10.08 -4.95
C GLY A 130 -7.78 11.25 -4.55
N LYS A 131 -8.25 12.17 -3.69
CA LYS A 131 -7.44 13.29 -3.18
C LYS A 131 -6.42 12.81 -2.14
N THR A 132 -6.85 11.92 -1.22
CA THR A 132 -5.98 11.30 -0.24
C THR A 132 -6.11 9.79 -0.29
N TRP A 133 -5.02 9.09 0.04
CA TRP A 133 -4.96 7.63 0.03
C TRP A 133 -4.43 7.12 1.36
N THR A 134 -5.13 6.13 1.91
CA THR A 134 -4.72 5.38 3.10
C THR A 134 -4.51 3.92 2.73
N PHE A 135 -3.73 3.20 3.54
CA PHE A 135 -3.29 1.86 3.19
C PHE A 135 -3.61 0.83 4.26
N ILE A 136 -3.83 -0.40 3.80
CA ILE A 136 -3.91 -1.60 4.63
C ILE A 136 -2.77 -2.51 4.18
N ASP A 137 -1.84 -2.83 5.07
CA ASP A 137 -0.75 -3.77 4.79
C ASP A 137 -1.23 -5.21 5.05
N THR A 138 -1.16 -6.04 4.01
CA THR A 138 -1.59 -7.44 4.07
C THR A 138 -0.62 -8.35 4.83
N ASN A 139 0.55 -7.85 5.24
CA ASN A 139 1.46 -8.54 6.15
C ASN A 139 1.10 -8.30 7.63
N LEU A 140 0.59 -7.10 7.95
CA LEU A 140 0.16 -6.78 9.32
C LEU A 140 -1.18 -7.41 9.68
N PHE A 141 -2.06 -7.55 8.69
CA PHE A 141 -3.40 -8.07 8.88
C PHE A 141 -3.72 -9.09 7.79
N ASN A 142 -4.17 -10.27 8.18
CA ASN A 142 -4.58 -11.26 7.20
C ASN A 142 -5.92 -10.88 6.53
N VAL A 143 -6.18 -11.45 5.35
CA VAL A 143 -7.36 -11.10 4.54
C VAL A 143 -8.69 -11.29 5.29
N LYS A 144 -8.78 -12.27 6.22
CA LYS A 144 -9.99 -12.49 7.03
C LYS A 144 -10.21 -11.34 8.01
N GLN A 145 -9.16 -10.89 8.69
CA GLN A 145 -9.21 -9.72 9.59
C GLN A 145 -9.57 -8.45 8.83
N ILE A 146 -8.95 -8.25 7.66
CA ILE A 146 -9.23 -7.10 6.79
C ILE A 146 -10.71 -7.08 6.38
N LYS A 147 -11.24 -8.18 5.86
CA LYS A 147 -12.64 -8.28 5.44
C LYS A 147 -13.63 -8.11 6.61
N SER A 148 -13.27 -8.60 7.80
CA SER A 148 -14.10 -8.42 9.01
C SER A 148 -14.14 -6.96 9.46
N ALA A 149 -13.00 -6.26 9.43
CA ALA A 149 -12.92 -4.86 9.84
C ALA A 149 -13.43 -3.89 8.76
N MET A 150 -13.44 -4.33 7.49
CA MET A 150 -13.85 -3.53 6.33
C MET A 150 -14.75 -4.34 5.38
N PRO A 151 -16.05 -4.44 5.67
CA PRO A 151 -17.02 -5.09 4.77
C PRO A 151 -17.19 -4.35 3.43
N ASP A 152 -16.63 -3.14 3.33
CA ASP A 152 -16.66 -2.27 2.14
C ASP A 152 -15.46 -2.48 1.19
N ILE A 153 -14.67 -3.53 1.39
CA ILE A 153 -13.67 -3.93 0.39
C ILE A 153 -14.37 -4.62 -0.77
N SER A 154 -14.07 -4.16 -1.99
CA SER A 154 -14.62 -4.73 -3.21
C SER A 154 -14.29 -6.22 -3.32
N PRO A 155 -15.26 -7.09 -3.61
CA PRO A 155 -14.99 -8.49 -3.90
C PRO A 155 -14.17 -8.70 -5.18
N GLU A 156 -14.15 -7.73 -6.08
CA GLU A 156 -13.38 -7.75 -7.32
C GLU A 156 -11.90 -7.39 -7.11
N LEU A 157 -11.54 -6.89 -5.92
CA LEU A 157 -10.17 -6.51 -5.63
C LEU A 157 -9.29 -7.75 -5.47
N VAL A 158 -8.42 -7.97 -6.45
CA VAL A 158 -7.47 -9.09 -6.44
C VAL A 158 -6.29 -8.74 -5.54
N ILE A 159 -6.19 -9.40 -4.39
CA ILE A 159 -5.11 -9.24 -3.43
C ILE A 159 -4.12 -10.39 -3.62
N PRO A 160 -2.90 -10.15 -4.15
CA PRO A 160 -1.90 -11.19 -4.29
C PRO A 160 -1.50 -11.77 -2.94
N LYS A 161 -1.24 -13.07 -2.90
CA LYS A 161 -0.66 -13.69 -1.71
C LYS A 161 0.78 -13.18 -1.52
N ALA A 162 1.17 -12.94 -0.27
CA ALA A 162 2.55 -12.63 0.05
C ALA A 162 3.46 -13.81 -0.36
N ALA A 163 4.58 -13.48 -1.00
CA ALA A 163 5.60 -14.48 -1.29
C ALA A 163 6.44 -14.75 -0.02
N PRO A 164 6.99 -15.97 0.14
CA PRO A 164 7.90 -16.25 1.23
C PRO A 164 9.13 -15.33 1.15
N PRO A 165 9.73 -14.95 2.30
CA PRO A 165 10.95 -14.14 2.32
C PRO A 165 12.07 -14.79 1.50
N LYS A 166 12.80 -13.95 0.76
CA LYS A 166 14.01 -14.36 0.05
C LYS A 166 15.24 -13.93 0.83
N PHE A 167 16.11 -14.87 1.14
CA PHE A 167 17.35 -14.60 1.85
C PHE A 167 18.54 -14.64 0.88
N MET A 168 19.41 -13.64 0.99
CA MET A 168 20.64 -13.48 0.22
C MET A 168 21.78 -13.36 1.24
N LEU A 169 22.54 -14.42 1.44
CA LEU A 169 23.67 -14.41 2.35
C LEU A 169 24.83 -13.62 1.75
N ASN A 170 25.63 -12.98 2.61
CA ASN A 170 26.89 -12.38 2.18
C ASN A 170 27.86 -13.53 1.82
N GLU A 171 28.50 -13.44 0.65
CA GLU A 171 29.64 -14.31 0.33
C GLU A 171 30.76 -14.00 1.31
N GLN A 172 31.31 -15.07 1.92
CA GLN A 172 32.44 -14.97 2.84
C GLN A 172 33.74 -14.82 2.07
#